data_23e4f7e08081f3da120f7a90691e0f10
#
_entry.id   23e4f7e08081f3da120f7a90691e0f10
#
_cell.length_a   1.000
_cell.length_b   1.000
_cell.length_c   1.000
_cell.angle_alpha   90.00
_cell.angle_beta   90.00
_cell.angle_gamma   90.00
#
_symmetry.space_group_name_H-M   'P 1'
#
loop_
_entity.id
_entity.type
_entity.pdbx_description
1 polymer ?
#
loop_
_entity_poly.entity_id
_entity_poly.type
_entity_poly.pdbx_seq_one_letter_code
_entity_poly.pdbx_strand_id
1 'polypeptide(L)'
;VPDAFFLRRNNFYPKFVLNKCDAVSTDTMHRMKFNDGVDPENVLLAYYNSISFAFTEICGRSYGGGVLEILPGEMGNILLPKVERIDPALRDKLLAHIDAIVRNDEDIELALDVVDKELLVDTLGIDPEICRKCRAIWKKMQTRRLGRG
;
A
#
# COMPACT_ATOMS: atom_id res chain seq x y z
N VAL A 1 -20.76 0.99 7.94
CA VAL A 1 -19.41 1.23 8.47
C VAL A 1 -18.39 0.49 7.59
N PRO A 2 -17.44 1.19 6.98
CA PRO A 2 -16.43 0.53 6.14
C PRO A 2 -15.42 -0.26 6.98
N ASP A 3 -14.81 -1.27 6.35
CA ASP A 3 -13.76 -2.07 6.99
C ASP A 3 -12.40 -1.36 6.97
N ALA A 4 -12.16 -0.54 5.94
CA ALA A 4 -10.92 0.17 5.75
C ALA A 4 -11.12 1.45 4.94
N PHE A 5 -10.10 2.30 4.99
CA PHE A 5 -10.02 3.52 4.19
C PHE A 5 -8.76 3.51 3.34
N PHE A 6 -8.87 4.04 2.13
CA PHE A 6 -7.75 4.27 1.23
C PHE A 6 -7.75 5.76 0.86
N LEU A 7 -6.64 6.44 1.09
CA LEU A 7 -6.58 7.87 0.83
C LEU A 7 -6.62 8.15 -0.67
N ARG A 8 -7.58 8.97 -1.08
CA ARG A 8 -7.81 9.31 -2.49
C ARG A 8 -6.72 10.21 -3.06
N ARG A 9 -6.20 11.14 -2.27
CA ARG A 9 -5.20 12.12 -2.69
C ARG A 9 -4.01 12.12 -1.74
N ASN A 10 -2.80 12.01 -2.31
CA ASN A 10 -1.58 11.86 -1.54
C ASN A 10 -0.40 12.51 -2.24
N ASN A 11 0.58 12.93 -1.46
CA ASN A 11 1.85 13.40 -2.00
C ASN A 11 2.87 12.27 -2.12
N PHE A 12 3.11 11.53 -1.04
CA PHE A 12 4.14 10.48 -1.02
C PHE A 12 3.60 9.12 -1.47
N TYR A 13 2.57 8.63 -0.82
CA TYR A 13 1.89 7.38 -1.18
C TYR A 13 0.48 7.37 -0.59
N PRO A 14 -0.48 6.67 -1.23
CA PRO A 14 -1.80 6.49 -0.63
C PRO A 14 -1.73 5.58 0.59
N LYS A 15 -2.16 6.09 1.75
CA LYS A 15 -2.24 5.28 2.96
C LYS A 15 -3.45 4.37 2.93
N PHE A 16 -3.23 3.11 3.30
CA PHE A 16 -4.26 2.13 3.54
C PHE A 16 -4.41 1.96 5.05
N VAL A 17 -5.59 2.22 5.58
CA VAL A 17 -5.85 2.25 7.02
C VAL A 17 -7.06 1.39 7.37
N LEU A 18 -6.91 0.48 8.34
CA LEU A 18 -8.03 -0.31 8.84
C LEU A 18 -8.93 0.53 9.74
N ASN A 19 -10.24 0.31 9.65
CA ASN A 19 -11.22 0.96 10.49
C ASN A 19 -11.52 0.11 11.73
N LYS A 20 -10.80 0.36 12.81
CA LYS A 20 -10.98 -0.37 14.08
C LYS A 20 -11.82 0.41 15.11
N CYS A 21 -12.37 1.55 14.74
CA CYS A 21 -13.13 2.41 15.64
C CYS A 21 -14.51 2.80 15.11
N ASP A 22 -15.02 2.06 14.12
CA ASP A 22 -16.33 2.28 13.50
C ASP A 22 -16.51 3.71 12.96
N ALA A 23 -15.43 4.30 12.49
CA ALA A 23 -15.45 5.65 11.94
C ALA A 23 -16.22 5.70 10.62
N VAL A 24 -16.73 6.88 10.30
CA VAL A 24 -17.28 7.22 8.99
C VAL A 24 -16.43 8.34 8.39
N SER A 25 -16.40 8.42 7.08
CA SER A 25 -15.58 9.42 6.39
C SER A 25 -16.36 10.18 5.33
N THR A 26 -15.81 11.33 4.95
CA THR A 26 -16.27 12.11 3.80
C THR A 26 -15.71 11.55 2.50
N ASP A 27 -15.95 12.23 1.38
CA ASP A 27 -15.54 11.79 0.05
C ASP A 27 -14.03 11.90 -0.22
N THR A 28 -13.25 12.41 0.73
CA THR A 28 -11.79 12.53 0.59
C THR A 28 -11.05 11.20 0.71
N MET A 29 -11.73 10.16 1.17
CA MET A 29 -11.19 8.81 1.32
C MET A 29 -12.09 7.81 0.61
N HIS A 30 -11.47 6.81 -0.02
CA HIS A 30 -12.21 5.64 -0.51
C HIS A 30 -12.59 4.76 0.68
N ARG A 31 -13.87 4.43 0.78
CA ARG A 31 -14.39 3.51 1.77
C ARG A 31 -14.35 2.10 1.20
N MET A 32 -13.72 1.18 1.92
CA MET A 32 -13.56 -0.20 1.48
C MET A 32 -14.38 -1.12 2.36
N LYS A 33 -15.15 -2.00 1.72
CA LYS A 33 -15.88 -3.09 2.35
C LYS A 33 -15.41 -4.38 1.73
N PHE A 34 -14.92 -5.31 2.54
CA PHE A 34 -14.42 -6.59 2.02
C PHE A 34 -15.53 -7.63 1.99
N ASN A 35 -15.40 -8.58 1.06
CA ASN A 35 -16.28 -9.73 0.99
C ASN A 35 -16.11 -10.62 2.22
N ASP A 36 -17.14 -11.41 2.53
CA ASP A 36 -17.08 -12.37 3.63
C ASP A 36 -15.90 -13.34 3.42
N GLY A 37 -15.18 -13.64 4.50
CA GLY A 37 -14.03 -14.51 4.47
C GLY A 37 -12.70 -13.82 4.13
N VAL A 38 -12.73 -12.55 3.74
CA VAL A 38 -11.50 -11.76 3.54
C VAL A 38 -11.06 -11.16 4.85
N ASP A 39 -9.80 -11.41 5.24
CA ASP A 39 -9.20 -10.80 6.42
C ASP A 39 -8.65 -9.42 6.05
N PRO A 40 -9.19 -8.31 6.60
CA PRO A 40 -8.72 -6.96 6.30
C PRO A 40 -7.23 -6.73 6.59
N GLU A 41 -6.69 -7.38 7.63
CA GLU A 41 -5.28 -7.27 7.98
C GLU A 41 -4.38 -7.89 6.91
N ASN A 42 -4.81 -8.97 6.28
CA ASN A 42 -4.09 -9.58 5.15
C ASN A 42 -4.07 -8.65 3.94
N VAL A 43 -5.14 -7.94 3.68
CA VAL A 43 -5.20 -6.97 2.57
C VAL A 43 -4.25 -5.80 2.85
N LEU A 44 -4.25 -5.28 4.06
CA LEU A 44 -3.32 -4.21 4.45
C LEU A 44 -1.87 -4.67 4.28
N LEU A 45 -1.52 -5.87 4.77
CA LEU A 45 -0.18 -6.43 4.61
C LEU A 45 0.21 -6.57 3.15
N ALA A 46 -0.72 -7.00 2.30
CA ALA A 46 -0.49 -7.20 0.88
C ALA A 46 -0.24 -5.90 0.10
N TYR A 47 -0.65 -4.76 0.63
CA TYR A 47 -0.50 -3.47 -0.05
C TYR A 47 0.89 -2.84 0.15
N TYR A 48 1.48 -2.95 1.34
CA TYR A 48 2.72 -2.23 1.70
C TYR A 48 3.97 -2.96 1.17
N ASN A 49 4.16 -2.94 -0.14
CA ASN A 49 5.34 -3.51 -0.81
C ASN A 49 5.65 -2.73 -2.10
N SER A 50 6.83 -2.94 -2.65
CA SER A 50 7.30 -2.20 -3.82
C SER A 50 6.48 -2.46 -5.08
N ILE A 51 5.97 -3.68 -5.27
CA ILE A 51 5.14 -4.02 -6.44
C ILE A 51 3.83 -3.24 -6.39
N SER A 52 3.11 -3.31 -5.28
CA SER A 52 1.84 -2.61 -5.11
C SER A 52 2.01 -1.09 -5.20
N PHE A 53 3.09 -0.56 -4.65
CA PHE A 53 3.38 0.87 -4.72
C PHE A 53 3.67 1.33 -6.16
N ALA A 54 4.41 0.54 -6.94
CA ALA A 54 4.62 0.83 -8.36
C ALA A 54 3.30 0.87 -9.12
N PHE A 55 2.43 -0.11 -8.91
CA PHE A 55 1.10 -0.14 -9.54
C PHE A 55 0.22 1.02 -9.11
N THR A 56 0.33 1.47 -7.87
CA THR A 56 -0.40 2.63 -7.37
C THR A 56 -0.04 3.89 -8.15
N GLU A 57 1.25 4.13 -8.41
CA GLU A 57 1.68 5.26 -9.25
C GLU A 57 1.24 5.10 -10.70
N ILE A 58 1.31 3.88 -11.25
CA ILE A 58 0.91 3.62 -12.65
C ILE A 58 -0.61 3.82 -12.83
N CYS A 59 -1.42 3.38 -11.88
CA CYS A 59 -2.89 3.47 -11.95
C CYS A 59 -3.42 4.87 -11.62
N GLY A 60 -2.70 5.62 -10.80
CA GLY A 60 -3.11 6.95 -10.36
C GLY A 60 -2.87 8.03 -11.40
N ARG A 61 -3.34 9.23 -11.09
CA ARG A 61 -3.20 10.41 -11.93
C ARG A 61 -2.61 11.57 -11.14
N SER A 62 -1.76 12.36 -11.80
CA SER A 62 -1.22 13.58 -11.23
C SER A 62 -1.74 14.78 -12.05
N TYR A 63 -2.41 15.70 -11.35
CA TYR A 63 -2.98 16.90 -11.96
C TYR A 63 -2.16 18.16 -11.63
N GLY A 64 -0.96 18.02 -11.12
CA GLY A 64 -0.13 19.11 -10.67
C GLY A 64 -0.11 19.22 -9.14
N GLY A 65 0.72 20.13 -8.59
CA GLY A 65 0.88 20.27 -7.15
C GLY A 65 1.53 19.09 -6.44
N GLY A 66 2.04 18.10 -7.19
CA GLY A 66 2.66 16.90 -6.63
C GLY A 66 1.67 15.87 -6.08
N VAL A 67 0.37 16.06 -6.29
CA VAL A 67 -0.67 15.19 -5.73
C VAL A 67 -0.93 14.00 -6.65
N LEU A 68 -0.92 12.79 -6.07
CA LEU A 68 -1.38 11.58 -6.73
C LEU A 68 -2.84 11.35 -6.33
N GLU A 69 -3.71 11.21 -7.33
CA GLU A 69 -5.12 10.88 -7.14
C GLU A 69 -5.42 9.48 -7.68
N ILE A 70 -6.04 8.64 -6.85
CA ILE A 70 -6.51 7.31 -7.23
C ILE A 70 -8.04 7.35 -7.34
N LEU A 71 -8.58 7.07 -8.52
CA LEU A 71 -10.02 6.99 -8.72
C LEU A 71 -10.54 5.61 -8.31
N PRO A 72 -11.83 5.48 -7.90
CA PRO A 72 -12.38 4.19 -7.45
C PRO A 72 -12.21 3.07 -8.48
N GLY A 73 -12.41 3.35 -9.76
CA GLY A 73 -12.27 2.37 -10.83
C GLY A 73 -10.82 1.93 -11.09
N GLU A 74 -9.85 2.69 -10.61
CA GLU A 74 -8.41 2.40 -10.78
C GLU A 74 -7.86 1.55 -9.65
N MET A 75 -8.50 1.57 -8.46
CA MET A 75 -8.04 0.79 -7.31
C MET A 75 -7.96 -0.71 -7.59
N GLY A 76 -8.87 -1.24 -8.40
CA GLY A 76 -8.89 -2.65 -8.78
C GLY A 76 -7.70 -3.09 -9.64
N ASN A 77 -6.95 -2.15 -10.21
CA ASN A 77 -5.78 -2.43 -11.03
C ASN A 77 -4.48 -2.49 -10.21
N ILE A 78 -4.53 -2.18 -8.93
CA ILE A 78 -3.35 -2.29 -8.04
C ILE A 78 -3.10 -3.76 -7.75
N LEU A 79 -1.94 -4.26 -8.15
CA LEU A 79 -1.57 -5.66 -7.93
C LEU A 79 -1.21 -5.91 -6.47
N LEU A 80 -1.88 -6.89 -5.84
CA LEU A 80 -1.61 -7.32 -4.47
C LEU A 80 -1.16 -8.78 -4.46
N PRO A 81 -0.09 -9.14 -3.72
CA PRO A 81 0.27 -10.55 -3.54
C PRO A 81 -0.76 -11.29 -2.67
N LYS A 82 -0.87 -12.60 -2.87
CA LYS A 82 -1.73 -13.44 -2.04
C LYS A 82 -1.02 -13.82 -0.75
N VAL A 83 -1.60 -13.46 0.39
CA VAL A 83 -0.98 -13.65 1.71
C VAL A 83 -1.80 -14.56 2.64
N GLU A 84 -2.78 -15.31 2.12
CA GLU A 84 -3.70 -16.09 2.96
C GLU A 84 -3.03 -17.20 3.76
N ARG A 85 -1.85 -17.66 3.34
CA ARG A 85 -1.13 -18.78 3.96
C ARG A 85 0.21 -18.38 4.58
N ILE A 86 0.32 -17.14 5.01
CA ILE A 86 1.53 -16.66 5.69
C ILE A 86 1.59 -17.21 7.13
N ASP A 87 2.81 -17.48 7.61
CA ASP A 87 3.03 -17.81 9.02
C ASP A 87 2.49 -16.69 9.91
N PRO A 88 1.63 -17.01 10.91
CA PRO A 88 1.03 -15.99 11.78
C PRO A 88 2.05 -15.12 12.52
N ALA A 89 3.18 -15.68 12.95
CA ALA A 89 4.23 -14.91 13.64
C ALA A 89 4.86 -13.89 12.70
N LEU A 90 5.15 -14.26 11.46
CA LEU A 90 5.68 -13.33 10.46
C LEU A 90 4.65 -12.26 10.12
N ARG A 91 3.40 -12.64 9.93
CA ARG A 91 2.29 -11.71 9.67
C ARG A 91 2.20 -10.64 10.74
N ASP A 92 2.17 -11.04 12.00
CA ASP A 92 2.04 -10.10 13.13
C ASP A 92 3.26 -9.17 13.23
N LYS A 93 4.46 -9.71 13.01
CA LYS A 93 5.70 -8.94 12.98
C LYS A 93 5.67 -7.86 11.90
N LEU A 94 5.27 -8.22 10.68
CA LEU A 94 5.22 -7.29 9.56
C LEU A 94 4.13 -6.23 9.75
N LEU A 95 2.96 -6.61 10.23
CA LEU A 95 1.88 -5.67 10.54
C LEU A 95 2.31 -4.67 11.61
N ALA A 96 2.96 -5.11 12.67
CA ALA A 96 3.45 -4.23 13.73
C ALA A 96 4.52 -3.26 13.19
N HIS A 97 5.41 -3.72 12.33
CA HIS A 97 6.44 -2.89 11.72
C HIS A 97 5.84 -1.81 10.80
N ILE A 98 4.89 -2.18 9.96
CA ILE A 98 4.17 -1.24 9.10
C ILE A 98 3.43 -0.20 9.95
N ASP A 99 2.69 -0.65 10.96
CA ASP A 99 1.91 0.24 11.83
C ASP A 99 2.80 1.28 12.52
N ALA A 100 3.95 0.87 13.04
CA ALA A 100 4.88 1.77 13.70
C ALA A 100 5.40 2.85 12.74
N ILE A 101 5.76 2.47 11.52
CA ILE A 101 6.29 3.41 10.53
C ILE A 101 5.21 4.38 10.05
N VAL A 102 4.03 3.88 9.71
CA VAL A 102 2.92 4.72 9.22
C VAL A 102 2.41 5.65 10.33
N ARG A 103 2.24 5.13 11.53
CA ARG A 103 1.72 5.88 12.67
C ARG A 103 2.66 7.02 13.09
N ASN A 104 3.97 6.78 13.03
CA ASN A 104 4.98 7.76 13.41
C ASN A 104 5.45 8.64 12.25
N ASP A 105 4.83 8.50 11.09
CA ASP A 105 5.16 9.25 9.87
C ASP A 105 6.64 9.14 9.48
N GLU A 106 7.20 7.94 9.67
CA GLU A 106 8.56 7.63 9.29
C GLU A 106 8.66 7.33 7.79
N ASP A 107 9.89 7.20 7.27
CA ASP A 107 10.13 6.87 5.87
C ASP A 107 9.52 5.50 5.52
N ILE A 108 8.56 5.51 4.60
CA ILE A 108 7.84 4.28 4.20
C ILE A 108 8.78 3.26 3.55
N GLU A 109 9.92 3.66 3.01
CA GLU A 109 10.87 2.72 2.43
C GLU A 109 11.40 1.74 3.49
N LEU A 110 11.42 2.12 4.77
CA LEU A 110 11.78 1.21 5.84
C LEU A 110 10.80 0.03 5.94
N ALA A 111 9.52 0.29 5.71
CA ALA A 111 8.52 -0.78 5.66
C ALA A 111 8.65 -1.60 4.38
N LEU A 112 8.82 -0.96 3.24
CA LEU A 112 8.94 -1.65 1.96
C LEU A 112 10.16 -2.58 1.93
N ASP A 113 11.29 -2.16 2.49
CA ASP A 113 12.50 -2.99 2.55
C ASP A 113 12.24 -4.31 3.27
N VAL A 114 11.60 -4.26 4.42
CA VAL A 114 11.32 -5.46 5.23
C VAL A 114 10.26 -6.34 4.57
N VAL A 115 9.17 -5.76 4.09
CA VAL A 115 8.08 -6.52 3.46
C VAL A 115 8.54 -7.14 2.14
N ASP A 116 9.27 -6.41 1.31
CA ASP A 116 9.83 -6.96 0.07
C ASP A 116 10.70 -8.18 0.37
N LYS A 117 11.60 -8.07 1.36
CA LYS A 117 12.54 -9.15 1.69
C LYS A 117 11.83 -10.34 2.33
N GLU A 118 11.07 -10.13 3.38
CA GLU A 118 10.54 -11.22 4.20
C GLU A 118 9.25 -11.82 3.65
N LEU A 119 8.38 -11.02 3.04
CA LEU A 119 7.13 -11.51 2.46
C LEU A 119 7.31 -11.89 0.99
N LEU A 120 7.73 -10.96 0.14
CA LEU A 120 7.75 -11.20 -1.31
C LEU A 120 8.85 -12.18 -1.70
N VAL A 121 10.07 -11.99 -1.25
CA VAL A 121 11.20 -12.83 -1.63
C VAL A 121 11.25 -14.13 -0.82
N ASP A 122 11.35 -14.03 0.49
CA ASP A 122 11.60 -15.20 1.34
C ASP A 122 10.38 -16.12 1.47
N THR A 123 9.17 -15.57 1.51
CA THR A 123 7.93 -16.34 1.71
C THR A 123 7.27 -16.71 0.38
N LEU A 124 7.08 -15.74 -0.52
CA LEU A 124 6.34 -15.95 -1.76
C LEU A 124 7.24 -16.33 -2.95
N GLY A 125 8.56 -16.30 -2.78
CA GLY A 125 9.49 -16.72 -3.82
C GLY A 125 9.61 -15.77 -5.01
N ILE A 126 9.24 -14.50 -4.83
CA ILE A 126 9.35 -13.50 -5.89
C ILE A 126 10.82 -13.13 -6.09
N ASP A 127 11.24 -12.99 -7.35
CA ASP A 127 12.61 -12.60 -7.69
C ASP A 127 12.94 -11.23 -7.06
N PRO A 128 14.03 -11.13 -6.28
CA PRO A 128 14.47 -9.85 -5.71
C PRO A 128 14.65 -8.75 -6.74
N GLU A 129 15.03 -9.10 -7.98
CA GLU A 129 15.19 -8.14 -9.07
C GLU A 129 13.86 -7.45 -9.43
N ILE A 130 12.76 -8.19 -9.39
CA ILE A 130 11.42 -7.63 -9.62
C ILE A 130 11.11 -6.58 -8.55
N CYS A 131 11.40 -6.87 -7.29
CA CYS A 131 11.19 -5.91 -6.21
C CYS A 131 12.02 -4.64 -6.40
N ARG A 132 13.29 -4.78 -6.78
CA ARG A 132 14.16 -3.62 -7.05
C ARG A 132 13.67 -2.78 -8.21
N LYS A 133 13.25 -3.41 -9.30
CA LYS A 133 12.70 -2.70 -10.47
C LYS A 133 11.42 -1.97 -10.13
N CYS A 134 10.52 -2.60 -9.39
CA CYS A 134 9.28 -1.96 -8.94
C CYS A 134 9.55 -0.78 -7.99
N ARG A 135 10.50 -0.94 -7.06
CA ARG A 135 10.92 0.17 -6.19
C ARG A 135 11.45 1.35 -7.01
N ALA A 136 12.29 1.07 -8.01
CA ALA A 136 12.83 2.11 -8.87
C ALA A 136 11.74 2.82 -9.68
N ILE A 137 10.78 2.08 -10.21
CA ILE A 137 9.63 2.65 -10.94
C ILE A 137 8.82 3.57 -10.00
N TRP A 138 8.49 3.09 -8.82
CA TRP A 138 7.73 3.88 -7.84
C TRP A 138 8.45 5.20 -7.51
N LYS A 139 9.74 5.12 -7.17
CA LYS A 139 10.53 6.31 -6.82
C LYS A 139 10.66 7.27 -7.98
N LYS A 140 10.88 6.79 -9.19
CA LYS A 140 11.01 7.63 -10.38
C LYS A 140 9.71 8.37 -10.68
N MET A 141 8.59 7.69 -10.61
CA MET A 141 7.28 8.30 -10.86
C MET A 141 6.91 9.29 -9.77
N GLN A 142 7.16 8.95 -8.50
CA GLN A 142 6.94 9.83 -7.37
C GLN A 142 7.80 11.10 -7.50
N THR A 143 9.07 10.97 -7.79
CA THR A 143 10.00 12.09 -7.95
C THR A 143 9.56 13.03 -9.08
N ARG A 144 9.14 12.48 -10.22
CA ARG A 144 8.61 13.28 -11.32
C ARG A 144 7.36 14.06 -10.92
N ARG A 145 6.46 13.39 -10.23
CA ARG A 145 5.19 13.98 -9.78
C ARG A 145 5.45 15.10 -8.78
N LEU A 146 6.29 14.87 -7.78
CA LEU A 146 6.64 15.87 -6.77
C LEU A 146 7.41 17.04 -7.37
N GLY A 147 8.25 16.79 -8.38
CA GLY A 147 8.99 17.83 -9.07
C GLY A 147 8.13 18.77 -9.92
N ARG A 148 6.90 18.38 -10.25
CA ARG A 148 5.93 19.21 -10.98
C ARG A 148 5.07 20.09 -10.07
N GLY A 149 5.15 19.84 -8.77
CA GLY A 149 4.42 20.60 -7.76
C GLY A 149 5.09 21.93 -7.38
#